data_fde851540f702fa8537e0add1a1deeaf
#
_entry.id   fde851540f702fa8537e0add1a1deeaf
#
_cell.length_a   1.000
_cell.length_b   1.000
_cell.length_c   1.000
_cell.angle_alpha   90.00
_cell.angle_beta   90.00
_cell.angle_gamma   90.00
#
_symmetry.space_group_name_H-M   'P 1'
#
loop_
_entity.id
_entity.type
_entity.pdbx_description
1 polymer ?
#
loop_
_entity_poly.entity_id
_entity_poly.type
_entity_poly.pdbx_seq_one_letter_code
_entity_poly.pdbx_strand_id
1 'polypeptide(L)'
;MRSLHWPGPRRASAALAATGCLILAACGGGGSPSTSASPNPTASATAAAEPTSGPAAVAAITANWKTVFNGKASIPSRLALVQDGAQVAAFVEAQAKTSFGAAATGSTATVSSVTITSPSQATVHYEVLLLGTPLLKNQVGTAIYLNGIWKVAIASFCGLAHLQYPKGSSQLPAVCRS
;
A
#
# COMPACT_ATOMS: atom_id res chain seq x y z
N MET A 1 1.47 8.74 47.86
CA MET A 1 2.35 7.76 47.27
C MET A 1 1.65 6.41 47.31
N ARG A 2 1.07 5.98 46.23
CA ARG A 2 0.46 4.64 46.11
C ARG A 2 1.05 3.97 44.86
N SER A 3 1.88 2.94 45.10
CA SER A 3 2.53 2.12 44.07
C SER A 3 1.50 1.22 43.44
N LEU A 4 1.22 1.37 42.13
CA LEU A 4 0.45 0.41 41.35
C LEU A 4 1.39 -0.69 40.84
N HIS A 5 1.17 -1.88 41.33
CA HIS A 5 1.87 -3.10 40.96
C HIS A 5 1.17 -3.70 39.73
N TRP A 6 1.90 -3.81 38.60
CA TRP A 6 1.38 -4.39 37.34
C TRP A 6 1.82 -5.85 37.24
N PRO A 7 0.93 -6.82 37.10
CA PRO A 7 1.32 -8.21 36.88
C PRO A 7 1.72 -8.45 35.41
N GLY A 8 2.90 -8.99 35.22
CA GLY A 8 3.45 -9.35 33.90
C GLY A 8 2.76 -10.56 33.25
N PRO A 9 2.76 -10.69 31.92
CA PRO A 9 2.15 -11.79 31.19
C PRO A 9 3.01 -13.05 31.25
N ARG A 10 2.37 -14.16 31.60
CA ARG A 10 2.92 -15.52 31.62
C ARG A 10 3.10 -16.02 30.19
N ARG A 11 4.31 -16.43 29.85
CA ARG A 11 4.64 -17.17 28.62
C ARG A 11 4.07 -18.57 28.71
N ALA A 12 3.22 -18.96 27.78
CA ALA A 12 2.81 -20.34 27.55
C ALA A 12 3.57 -20.87 26.32
N SER A 13 4.50 -21.81 26.59
CA SER A 13 5.16 -22.62 25.57
C SER A 13 4.26 -23.81 25.27
N ALA A 14 3.85 -23.99 24.02
CA ALA A 14 3.25 -25.22 23.53
C ALA A 14 4.16 -25.83 22.47
N ALA A 15 4.82 -26.92 22.86
CA ALA A 15 5.50 -27.85 21.98
C ALA A 15 4.45 -28.80 21.41
N LEU A 16 4.43 -29.07 20.12
CA LEU A 16 3.71 -30.21 19.54
C LEU A 16 4.58 -30.91 18.51
N ALA A 17 4.65 -32.20 18.74
CA ALA A 17 5.53 -33.18 18.18
C ALA A 17 5.18 -33.56 16.72
N ALA A 18 6.21 -34.09 16.08
CA ALA A 18 6.22 -34.73 14.78
C ALA A 18 5.42 -36.02 14.75
N THR A 19 4.78 -36.32 13.62
CA THR A 19 4.48 -37.68 13.25
C THR A 19 4.69 -37.87 11.77
N GLY A 20 5.64 -38.73 11.44
CA GLY A 20 6.00 -39.11 10.08
C GLY A 20 4.98 -40.10 9.50
N CYS A 21 4.87 -40.11 8.18
CA CYS A 21 4.36 -41.19 7.38
C CYS A 21 5.31 -41.48 6.23
N LEU A 22 6.08 -42.58 6.37
CA LEU A 22 6.75 -43.25 5.25
C LEU A 22 5.71 -44.03 4.44
N ILE A 23 5.65 -43.80 3.15
CA ILE A 23 5.08 -44.78 2.21
C ILE A 23 6.12 -45.06 1.14
N LEU A 24 6.69 -46.26 1.24
CA LEU A 24 7.43 -46.91 0.18
C LEU A 24 6.44 -47.56 -0.80
N ALA A 25 6.58 -47.26 -2.09
CA ALA A 25 6.12 -48.18 -3.12
C ALA A 25 7.15 -48.18 -4.25
N ALA A 26 7.69 -49.33 -4.46
CA ALA A 26 8.71 -49.66 -5.43
C ALA A 26 8.12 -50.12 -6.78
N CYS A 27 9.02 -50.24 -7.79
CA CYS A 27 8.93 -50.92 -9.08
C CYS A 27 8.34 -50.13 -10.24
N GLY A 28 9.08 -49.96 -11.32
CA GLY A 28 9.88 -50.72 -12.19
C GLY A 28 10.15 -50.03 -13.48
N GLY A 29 11.38 -50.17 -13.94
CA GLY A 29 11.70 -50.45 -15.37
C GLY A 29 11.84 -49.34 -16.39
N GLY A 30 13.08 -49.08 -16.79
CA GLY A 30 13.38 -48.97 -18.23
C GLY A 30 13.67 -47.60 -18.85
N GLY A 31 14.95 -47.35 -19.17
CA GLY A 31 15.29 -46.57 -20.37
C GLY A 31 15.68 -45.13 -20.21
N SER A 32 16.98 -44.86 -20.21
CA SER A 32 17.66 -43.57 -20.49
C SER A 32 17.19 -42.87 -21.78
N PRO A 33 17.52 -41.56 -22.02
CA PRO A 33 18.68 -40.82 -21.53
C PRO A 33 18.33 -39.47 -20.84
N SER A 34 19.23 -39.06 -19.97
CA SER A 34 19.27 -37.75 -19.32
C SER A 34 19.32 -36.61 -20.33
N THR A 35 18.25 -35.89 -20.46
CA THR A 35 18.29 -34.51 -20.93
C THR A 35 18.32 -33.65 -19.70
N SER A 36 19.47 -33.07 -19.38
CA SER A 36 19.59 -32.00 -18.39
C SER A 36 18.71 -30.84 -18.82
N ALA A 37 17.51 -30.76 -18.25
CA ALA A 37 16.71 -29.57 -18.34
C ALA A 37 17.42 -28.49 -17.50
N SER A 38 18.09 -27.58 -18.20
CA SER A 38 18.55 -26.31 -17.65
C SER A 38 17.39 -25.66 -16.92
N PRO A 39 17.55 -25.15 -15.66
CA PRO A 39 16.50 -24.42 -15.02
C PRO A 39 16.19 -23.20 -15.88
N ASN A 40 15.01 -23.23 -16.49
CA ASN A 40 14.45 -22.07 -17.18
C ASN A 40 14.45 -20.88 -16.21
N PRO A 41 15.02 -19.72 -16.56
CA PRO A 41 14.98 -18.55 -15.68
C PRO A 41 13.51 -18.27 -15.38
N THR A 42 13.17 -18.27 -14.11
CA THR A 42 11.85 -17.91 -13.59
C THR A 42 11.45 -16.60 -14.23
N ALA A 43 10.53 -16.63 -15.18
CA ALA A 43 9.96 -15.44 -15.75
C ALA A 43 9.35 -14.67 -14.57
N SER A 44 9.87 -13.48 -14.28
CA SER A 44 9.27 -12.56 -13.33
C SER A 44 7.82 -12.40 -13.75
N ALA A 45 6.91 -12.92 -12.95
CA ALA A 45 5.48 -12.78 -13.20
C ALA A 45 5.17 -11.27 -13.25
N THR A 46 4.98 -10.74 -14.44
CA THR A 46 4.47 -9.39 -14.63
C THR A 46 3.12 -9.36 -13.94
N ALA A 47 2.98 -8.53 -12.91
CA ALA A 47 1.71 -8.39 -12.20
C ALA A 47 0.61 -8.09 -13.23
N ALA A 48 -0.49 -8.85 -13.17
CA ALA A 48 -1.61 -8.65 -14.06
C ALA A 48 -2.16 -7.23 -13.87
N ALA A 49 -2.55 -6.60 -15.00
CA ALA A 49 -3.15 -5.27 -14.96
C ALA A 49 -4.46 -5.28 -14.16
N GLU A 50 -4.69 -4.23 -13.38
CA GLU A 50 -5.92 -4.08 -12.60
C GLU A 50 -7.13 -3.84 -13.51
N PRO A 51 -8.34 -4.28 -13.12
CA PRO A 51 -9.56 -3.99 -13.87
C PRO A 51 -9.84 -2.48 -13.98
N THR A 52 -10.39 -2.04 -15.14
CA THR A 52 -10.71 -0.62 -15.39
C THR A 52 -12.20 -0.28 -15.22
N SER A 53 -13.04 -1.27 -14.92
CA SER A 53 -14.48 -1.07 -14.78
C SER A 53 -15.10 -2.03 -13.77
N GLY A 54 -16.30 -1.71 -13.35
CA GLY A 54 -17.11 -2.56 -12.48
C GLY A 54 -16.59 -2.67 -11.03
N PRO A 55 -17.19 -3.59 -10.24
CA PRO A 55 -16.86 -3.73 -8.82
C PRO A 55 -15.40 -4.07 -8.55
N ALA A 56 -14.74 -4.79 -9.46
CA ALA A 56 -13.34 -5.16 -9.32
C ALA A 56 -12.40 -3.94 -9.42
N ALA A 57 -12.69 -2.99 -10.33
CA ALA A 57 -11.95 -1.73 -10.40
C ALA A 57 -12.16 -0.87 -9.14
N VAL A 58 -13.40 -0.80 -8.64
CA VAL A 58 -13.71 -0.10 -7.38
C VAL A 58 -12.93 -0.71 -6.21
N ALA A 59 -12.83 -2.04 -6.15
CA ALA A 59 -12.06 -2.73 -5.12
C ALA A 59 -10.56 -2.44 -5.23
N ALA A 60 -9.99 -2.45 -6.44
CA ALA A 60 -8.58 -2.12 -6.69
C ALA A 60 -8.27 -0.67 -6.28
N ILE A 61 -9.06 0.30 -6.72
CA ILE A 61 -8.92 1.72 -6.35
C ILE A 61 -8.98 1.88 -4.82
N THR A 62 -9.95 1.23 -4.18
CA THR A 62 -10.12 1.30 -2.72
C THR A 62 -8.90 0.74 -1.98
N ALA A 63 -8.37 -0.40 -2.42
CA ALA A 63 -7.19 -1.02 -1.82
C ALA A 63 -5.94 -0.13 -1.97
N ASN A 64 -5.73 0.41 -3.17
CA ASN A 64 -4.60 1.28 -3.47
C ASN A 64 -4.69 2.60 -2.66
N TRP A 65 -5.88 3.18 -2.56
CA TRP A 65 -6.13 4.37 -1.72
C TRP A 65 -5.77 4.12 -0.26
N LYS A 66 -6.28 3.01 0.31
CA LYS A 66 -5.95 2.62 1.69
C LYS A 66 -4.45 2.42 1.89
N THR A 67 -3.75 1.85 0.91
CA THR A 67 -2.30 1.65 0.98
C THR A 67 -1.53 2.97 0.98
N VAL A 68 -1.90 3.94 0.13
CA VAL A 68 -1.25 5.26 0.09
C VAL A 68 -1.34 5.97 1.44
N PHE A 69 -2.48 5.87 2.12
CA PHE A 69 -2.72 6.52 3.42
C PHE A 69 -2.37 5.65 4.62
N ASN A 70 -1.89 4.42 4.43
CA ASN A 70 -1.44 3.57 5.53
C ASN A 70 -0.06 4.03 6.01
N GLY A 71 -0.01 4.71 7.16
CA GLY A 71 1.24 5.17 7.75
C GLY A 71 2.23 4.08 8.14
N LYS A 72 1.78 2.81 8.25
CA LYS A 72 2.64 1.65 8.51
C LYS A 72 3.26 1.06 7.24
N ALA A 73 2.73 1.39 6.07
CA ALA A 73 3.31 0.95 4.80
C ALA A 73 4.59 1.73 4.51
N SER A 74 5.55 1.08 3.84
CA SER A 74 6.80 1.74 3.47
C SER A 74 6.55 2.92 2.52
N ILE A 75 7.37 3.96 2.61
CA ILE A 75 7.28 5.11 1.70
C ILE A 75 7.34 4.68 0.23
N PRO A 76 8.28 3.82 -0.21
CA PRO A 76 8.31 3.35 -1.59
C PRO A 76 7.00 2.66 -2.04
N SER A 77 6.41 1.79 -1.19
CA SER A 77 5.15 1.11 -1.51
C SER A 77 3.99 2.09 -1.71
N ARG A 78 3.93 3.13 -0.87
CA ARG A 78 2.91 4.18 -0.94
C ARG A 78 3.09 5.03 -2.18
N LEU A 79 4.32 5.46 -2.48
CA LEU A 79 4.64 6.30 -3.63
C LEU A 79 4.52 5.60 -4.97
N ALA A 80 4.68 4.27 -5.02
CA ALA A 80 4.39 3.47 -6.22
C ALA A 80 2.93 3.61 -6.68
N LEU A 81 2.02 3.90 -5.74
CA LEU A 81 0.58 4.09 -5.97
C LEU A 81 0.17 5.58 -6.10
N VAL A 82 1.13 6.49 -6.20
CA VAL A 82 0.90 7.90 -6.51
C VAL A 82 1.40 8.17 -7.92
N GLN A 83 0.63 8.94 -8.70
CA GLN A 83 1.10 9.45 -10.00
C GLN A 83 2.39 10.25 -9.78
N ASP A 84 3.41 9.96 -10.58
CA ASP A 84 4.70 10.65 -10.49
C ASP A 84 5.31 10.66 -9.06
N GLY A 85 5.04 9.60 -8.28
CA GLY A 85 5.44 9.50 -6.88
C GLY A 85 6.93 9.74 -6.62
N ALA A 86 7.79 9.47 -7.61
CA ALA A 86 9.21 9.79 -7.53
C ALA A 86 9.48 11.29 -7.37
N GLN A 87 8.65 12.16 -7.96
CA GLN A 87 8.81 13.62 -7.87
C GLN A 87 8.49 14.19 -6.49
N VAL A 88 7.75 13.43 -5.67
CA VAL A 88 7.39 13.83 -4.31
C VAL A 88 8.13 13.04 -3.23
N ALA A 89 8.99 12.10 -3.62
CA ALA A 89 9.68 11.20 -2.68
C ALA A 89 10.49 11.96 -1.63
N ALA A 90 11.36 12.86 -2.05
CA ALA A 90 12.20 13.65 -1.14
C ALA A 90 11.37 14.47 -0.14
N PHE A 91 10.22 15.01 -0.58
CA PHE A 91 9.30 15.72 0.30
C PHE A 91 8.69 14.78 1.35
N VAL A 92 8.17 13.62 0.93
CA VAL A 92 7.56 12.65 1.84
C VAL A 92 8.59 12.12 2.84
N GLU A 93 9.82 11.84 2.41
CA GLU A 93 10.91 11.40 3.27
C GLU A 93 11.33 12.48 4.29
N ALA A 94 11.35 13.74 3.86
CA ALA A 94 11.62 14.86 4.77
C ALA A 94 10.49 15.01 5.81
N GLN A 95 9.23 14.91 5.37
CA GLN A 95 8.08 14.96 6.28
C GLN A 95 8.08 13.82 7.29
N ALA A 96 8.47 12.61 6.88
CA ALA A 96 8.55 11.45 7.75
C ALA A 96 9.51 11.63 8.94
N LYS A 97 10.49 12.52 8.83
CA LYS A 97 11.47 12.84 9.88
C LYS A 97 10.98 13.90 10.89
N THR A 98 9.82 14.48 10.64
CA THR A 98 9.21 15.48 11.53
C THR A 98 8.36 14.81 12.61
N SER A 99 7.99 15.57 13.66
CA SER A 99 7.02 15.11 14.66
C SER A 99 5.65 14.78 14.04
N PHE A 100 5.23 15.52 13.01
CA PHE A 100 4.03 15.21 12.25
C PHE A 100 4.17 13.87 11.52
N GLY A 101 5.30 13.61 10.86
CA GLY A 101 5.57 12.34 10.20
C GLY A 101 5.57 11.15 11.18
N ALA A 102 6.15 11.33 12.36
CA ALA A 102 6.09 10.31 13.42
C ALA A 102 4.65 10.00 13.82
N ALA A 103 3.81 11.02 14.02
CA ALA A 103 2.38 10.85 14.32
C ALA A 103 1.63 10.18 13.15
N ALA A 104 1.98 10.52 11.91
CA ALA A 104 1.35 9.98 10.70
C ALA A 104 1.56 8.46 10.51
N THR A 105 2.45 7.81 11.27
CA THR A 105 2.57 6.34 11.27
C THR A 105 1.27 5.64 11.71
N GLY A 106 0.40 6.32 12.45
CA GLY A 106 -0.92 5.85 12.83
C GLY A 106 -2.03 6.21 11.84
N SER A 107 -1.69 6.77 10.68
CA SER A 107 -2.70 7.17 9.69
C SER A 107 -3.27 5.97 8.92
N THR A 108 -4.55 6.10 8.56
CA THR A 108 -5.30 5.19 7.69
C THR A 108 -6.30 6.00 6.87
N ALA A 109 -6.89 5.39 5.84
CA ALA A 109 -8.02 5.99 5.13
C ALA A 109 -9.23 5.07 5.11
N THR A 110 -10.42 5.69 5.17
CA THR A 110 -11.70 5.07 4.86
C THR A 110 -12.20 5.64 3.53
N VAL A 111 -12.47 4.78 2.56
CA VAL A 111 -13.09 5.15 1.29
C VAL A 111 -14.59 4.94 1.41
N SER A 112 -15.38 5.99 1.24
CA SER A 112 -16.84 5.95 1.32
C SER A 112 -17.49 5.65 -0.03
N SER A 113 -16.93 6.16 -1.12
CA SER A 113 -17.40 5.84 -2.48
C SER A 113 -16.30 6.02 -3.52
N VAL A 114 -16.42 5.27 -4.62
CA VAL A 114 -15.63 5.39 -5.83
C VAL A 114 -16.57 5.46 -7.02
N THR A 115 -16.45 6.51 -7.81
CA THR A 115 -17.21 6.69 -9.06
C THR A 115 -16.25 6.68 -10.23
N ILE A 116 -16.30 5.64 -11.07
CA ILE A 116 -15.50 5.55 -12.29
C ILE A 116 -16.12 6.51 -13.31
N THR A 117 -15.35 7.53 -13.70
CA THR A 117 -15.78 8.58 -14.63
C THR A 117 -15.34 8.31 -16.06
N SER A 118 -14.30 7.50 -16.24
CA SER A 118 -13.81 6.99 -17.53
C SER A 118 -12.98 5.71 -17.31
N PRO A 119 -12.59 4.98 -18.37
CA PRO A 119 -11.70 3.81 -18.23
C PRO A 119 -10.34 4.10 -17.57
N SER A 120 -9.96 5.36 -17.49
CA SER A 120 -8.69 5.78 -16.90
C SER A 120 -8.82 6.78 -15.74
N GLN A 121 -10.05 7.08 -15.29
CA GLN A 121 -10.29 8.05 -14.23
C GLN A 121 -11.43 7.65 -13.32
N ALA A 122 -11.27 7.91 -12.01
CA ALA A 122 -12.35 7.77 -11.03
C ALA A 122 -12.26 8.88 -9.97
N THR A 123 -13.43 9.28 -9.46
CA THR A 123 -13.55 10.15 -8.30
C THR A 123 -13.66 9.29 -7.04
N VAL A 124 -12.90 9.63 -6.01
CA VAL A 124 -12.84 8.89 -4.74
C VAL A 124 -13.23 9.82 -3.60
N HIS A 125 -14.27 9.46 -2.85
CA HIS A 125 -14.63 10.13 -1.60
C HIS A 125 -14.04 9.35 -0.43
N TYR A 126 -13.34 10.05 0.45
CA TYR A 126 -12.60 9.39 1.52
C TYR A 126 -12.41 10.28 2.75
N GLU A 127 -12.00 9.66 3.83
CA GLU A 127 -11.55 10.31 5.06
C GLU A 127 -10.16 9.81 5.42
N VAL A 128 -9.35 10.66 6.02
CA VAL A 128 -8.07 10.26 6.62
C VAL A 128 -8.24 10.26 8.14
N LEU A 129 -7.89 9.14 8.74
CA LEU A 129 -7.92 8.95 10.18
C LEU A 129 -6.50 8.95 10.75
N LEU A 130 -6.34 9.47 11.94
CA LEU A 130 -5.14 9.35 12.75
C LEU A 130 -5.49 8.61 14.04
N LEU A 131 -4.88 7.45 14.26
CA LEU A 131 -5.18 6.57 15.39
C LEU A 131 -6.69 6.28 15.55
N GLY A 132 -7.39 6.10 14.42
CA GLY A 132 -8.83 5.82 14.38
C GLY A 132 -9.74 7.05 14.50
N THR A 133 -9.19 8.23 14.74
CA THR A 133 -9.96 9.48 14.81
C THR A 133 -9.90 10.21 13.47
N PRO A 134 -11.04 10.66 12.89
CA PRO A 134 -11.04 11.42 11.64
C PRO A 134 -10.25 12.73 11.76
N LEU A 135 -9.16 12.83 11.00
CA LEU A 135 -8.33 14.02 10.88
C LEU A 135 -8.79 14.90 9.73
N LEU A 136 -9.06 14.29 8.57
CA LEU A 136 -9.59 14.97 7.38
C LEU A 136 -10.88 14.27 6.97
N LYS A 137 -12.00 14.99 7.01
CA LYS A 137 -13.33 14.49 6.63
C LYS A 137 -13.71 14.94 5.23
N ASN A 138 -14.59 14.19 4.58
CA ASN A 138 -15.22 14.56 3.32
C ASN A 138 -14.22 14.96 2.22
N GLN A 139 -13.09 14.28 2.16
CA GLN A 139 -12.10 14.54 1.12
C GLN A 139 -12.56 13.95 -0.21
N VAL A 140 -12.24 14.66 -1.28
CA VAL A 140 -12.46 14.21 -2.66
C VAL A 140 -11.12 14.18 -3.37
N GLY A 141 -10.82 13.05 -4.00
CA GLY A 141 -9.61 12.87 -4.79
C GLY A 141 -9.90 12.20 -6.11
N THR A 142 -8.90 12.18 -6.98
CA THR A 142 -8.95 11.54 -8.29
C THR A 142 -8.02 10.34 -8.31
N ALA A 143 -8.53 9.18 -8.72
CA ALA A 143 -7.73 8.04 -9.13
C ALA A 143 -7.52 8.09 -10.64
N ILE A 144 -6.33 7.73 -11.10
CA ILE A 144 -5.99 7.61 -12.52
C ILE A 144 -5.40 6.23 -12.79
N TYR A 145 -5.73 5.67 -13.95
CA TYR A 145 -5.20 4.39 -14.40
C TYR A 145 -3.95 4.61 -15.25
N LEU A 146 -2.81 4.17 -14.76
CA LEU A 146 -1.50 4.32 -15.42
C LEU A 146 -0.70 3.02 -15.35
N ASN A 147 -0.22 2.56 -16.51
CA ASN A 147 0.66 1.37 -16.59
C ASN A 147 0.04 0.13 -15.93
N GLY A 148 -1.26 -0.08 -16.11
CA GLY A 148 -1.95 -1.25 -15.57
C GLY A 148 -2.39 -1.13 -14.11
N ILE A 149 -2.23 0.02 -13.46
CA ILE A 149 -2.48 0.21 -12.01
C ILE A 149 -3.26 1.50 -11.78
N TRP A 150 -4.24 1.46 -10.89
CA TRP A 150 -4.91 2.65 -10.37
C TRP A 150 -4.02 3.38 -9.36
N LYS A 151 -3.80 4.65 -9.58
CA LYS A 151 -2.95 5.51 -8.74
C LYS A 151 -3.72 6.72 -8.24
N VAL A 152 -3.32 7.25 -7.09
CA VAL A 152 -3.75 8.57 -6.63
C VAL A 152 -3.17 9.62 -7.57
N ALA A 153 -4.01 10.47 -8.16
CA ALA A 153 -3.54 11.55 -9.02
C ALA A 153 -2.63 12.52 -8.25
N ILE A 154 -1.60 13.03 -8.92
CA ILE A 154 -0.67 13.98 -8.30
C ILE A 154 -1.39 15.24 -7.80
N ALA A 155 -2.43 15.69 -8.49
CA ALA A 155 -3.25 16.83 -8.06
C ALA A 155 -3.92 16.58 -6.70
N SER A 156 -4.39 15.34 -6.43
CA SER A 156 -4.96 14.98 -5.13
C SER A 156 -3.89 14.99 -4.04
N PHE A 157 -2.69 14.49 -4.31
CA PHE A 157 -1.56 14.58 -3.39
C PHE A 157 -1.19 16.05 -3.09
N CYS A 158 -1.07 16.88 -4.12
CA CYS A 158 -0.75 18.30 -3.97
C CYS A 158 -1.84 19.05 -3.19
N GLY A 159 -3.11 18.71 -3.41
CA GLY A 159 -4.23 19.28 -2.63
C GLY A 159 -4.07 19.06 -1.13
N LEU A 160 -3.64 17.87 -0.72
CA LEU A 160 -3.35 17.57 0.68
C LEU A 160 -2.10 18.30 1.19
N ALA A 161 -1.04 18.41 0.38
CA ALA A 161 0.16 19.14 0.75
C ALA A 161 -0.13 20.63 0.96
N HIS A 162 -1.08 21.21 0.20
CA HIS A 162 -1.53 22.60 0.36
C HIS A 162 -2.29 22.85 1.68
N LEU A 163 -2.81 21.83 2.35
CA LEU A 163 -3.39 22.02 3.68
C LEU A 163 -2.32 22.38 4.73
N GLN A 164 -1.07 21.99 4.49
CA GLN A 164 0.06 22.23 5.37
C GLN A 164 0.93 23.41 4.92
N TYR A 165 1.06 23.62 3.61
CA TYR A 165 1.90 24.65 3.01
C TYR A 165 1.13 25.47 1.98
N PRO A 166 1.20 26.81 1.99
CA PRO A 166 0.52 27.63 1.00
C PRO A 166 1.07 27.34 -0.40
N LYS A 167 0.24 27.56 -1.43
CA LYS A 167 0.65 27.46 -2.83
C LYS A 167 1.88 28.33 -3.08
N GLY A 168 2.77 27.87 -3.93
CA GLY A 168 4.02 28.55 -4.25
C GLY A 168 5.12 28.43 -3.20
N SER A 169 4.85 27.80 -2.05
CA SER A 169 5.87 27.58 -1.01
C SER A 169 7.05 26.77 -1.56
N SER A 170 8.28 27.21 -1.29
CA SER A 170 9.50 26.48 -1.64
C SER A 170 9.64 25.13 -0.91
N GLN A 171 8.87 24.94 0.17
CA GLN A 171 8.81 23.67 0.91
C GLN A 171 8.02 22.59 0.18
N LEU A 172 7.15 22.99 -0.76
CA LEU A 172 6.41 22.05 -1.59
C LEU A 172 7.30 21.44 -2.68
N PRO A 173 7.03 20.20 -3.11
CA PRO A 173 7.62 19.65 -4.33
C PRO A 173 7.35 20.57 -5.50
N ALA A 174 8.28 20.65 -6.48
CA ALA A 174 8.12 21.51 -7.64
C ALA A 174 6.78 21.27 -8.37
N VAL A 175 6.37 20.01 -8.49
CA VAL A 175 5.11 19.58 -9.13
C VAL A 175 3.85 20.10 -8.42
N CYS A 176 3.95 20.52 -7.16
CA CYS A 176 2.85 21.04 -6.35
C CYS A 176 2.88 22.55 -6.14
N ARG A 177 3.76 23.31 -6.79
CA ARG A 177 3.87 24.75 -6.56
C ARG A 177 2.93 25.60 -7.41
N SER A 178 2.38 25.02 -8.46
CA SER A 178 1.41 25.67 -9.36
C SER A 178 0.01 25.78 -8.76
#